data_b35f81eb528df53447a7c5c5b636c718
#
_entry.id   b35f81eb528df53447a7c5c5b636c718
#
_cell.length_a   1.000
_cell.length_b   1.000
_cell.length_c   1.000
_cell.angle_alpha   90.00
_cell.angle_beta   90.00
_cell.angle_gamma   90.00
#
_symmetry.space_group_name_H-M   'P 1'
#
loop_
_entity.id
_entity.type
_entity.pdbx_description
1 polymer ?
#
loop_
_entity_poly.entity_id
_entity_poly.type
_entity_poly.pdbx_seq_one_letter_code
_entity_poly.pdbx_strand_id
1 'polypeptide(L)'
;MAITNMQDAADNIRPPSFFTKNVNGSATTLLRSLWPATGGVPAAGVYNATRDGVVLSSSSAQITGQIYFSDPASGNAYLAKLSATPKFSNSSESFGLLLCDRLWHNGGYTITSTAAQNSTTPAWPARDANGTANGDGVVLGLEISADVGAGTPTVTIDYTNSAG
;
A
#
# COMPACT_ATOMS: atom_id res chain seq x y z
N MET A 1 21.37 2.22 15.60
CA MET A 1 21.76 1.53 16.87
C MET A 1 20.89 0.29 16.95
N ALA A 2 21.46 -0.87 17.23
CA ALA A 2 20.64 -2.06 17.41
C ALA A 2 19.99 -2.03 18.81
N ILE A 3 18.73 -2.42 18.91
CA ILE A 3 18.06 -2.58 20.19
C ILE A 3 18.59 -3.87 20.83
N THR A 4 19.30 -3.75 21.91
CA THR A 4 19.98 -4.86 22.58
C THR A 4 19.38 -5.22 23.94
N ASN A 5 18.60 -4.30 24.51
CA ASN A 5 17.96 -4.49 25.81
C ASN A 5 16.68 -3.62 25.92
N MET A 6 15.96 -3.79 27.02
CA MET A 6 14.70 -3.06 27.28
C MET A 6 14.88 -1.55 27.37
N GLN A 7 16.01 -1.08 27.90
CA GLN A 7 16.30 0.35 28.00
C GLN A 7 16.50 0.95 26.61
N ASP A 8 17.28 0.29 25.75
CA ASP A 8 17.45 0.71 24.35
C ASP A 8 16.11 0.77 23.62
N ALA A 9 15.22 -0.21 23.89
CA ALA A 9 13.88 -0.20 23.32
C ALA A 9 13.08 1.02 23.79
N ALA A 10 13.09 1.31 25.09
CA ALA A 10 12.36 2.44 25.66
C ALA A 10 12.87 3.79 25.12
N ASP A 11 14.18 3.93 24.99
CA ASP A 11 14.82 5.17 24.54
C ASP A 11 14.64 5.41 23.02
N ASN A 12 14.40 4.34 22.24
CA ASN A 12 14.28 4.40 20.80
C ASN A 12 12.86 4.18 20.28
N ILE A 13 11.89 3.89 21.15
CA ILE A 13 10.48 3.85 20.76
C ILE A 13 10.04 5.24 20.31
N ARG A 14 9.66 5.35 19.06
CA ARG A 14 9.05 6.57 18.55
C ARG A 14 7.57 6.62 18.94
N PRO A 15 7.01 7.82 19.11
CA PRO A 15 5.58 7.97 19.31
C PRO A 15 4.80 7.21 18.24
N PRO A 16 3.69 6.55 18.57
CA PRO A 16 2.89 5.84 17.59
C PRO A 16 2.36 6.81 16.54
N SER A 17 2.47 6.41 15.28
CA SER A 17 1.77 7.08 14.20
C SER A 17 0.32 6.61 14.22
N PHE A 18 -0.59 7.55 14.25
CA PHE A 18 -2.02 7.25 14.20
C PHE A 18 -2.56 7.38 12.79
N PHE A 19 -3.48 6.51 12.45
CA PHE A 19 -4.27 6.68 11.24
C PHE A 19 -5.75 6.53 11.56
N THR A 20 -6.56 7.28 10.85
CA THR A 20 -8.01 7.12 10.84
C THR A 20 -8.46 7.17 9.39
N LYS A 21 -9.23 6.20 8.97
CA LYS A 21 -9.74 6.14 7.61
C LYS A 21 -11.21 5.79 7.65
N ASN A 22 -11.99 6.42 6.78
CA ASN A 22 -13.39 6.10 6.60
C ASN A 22 -13.56 5.36 5.28
N VAL A 23 -13.99 4.13 5.36
CA VAL A 23 -14.29 3.30 4.19
C VAL A 23 -15.77 3.00 4.20
N ASN A 24 -16.50 3.72 3.36
CA ASN A 24 -17.91 3.44 3.15
C ASN A 24 -18.06 2.21 2.25
N GLY A 25 -18.84 1.25 2.70
CA GLY A 25 -19.15 0.10 1.87
C GLY A 25 -19.77 -1.03 2.69
N SER A 26 -20.86 -1.53 2.21
CA SER A 26 -21.67 -2.57 2.86
C SER A 26 -21.33 -3.99 2.40
N ALA A 27 -20.39 -4.19 1.50
CA ALA A 27 -20.09 -5.52 1.00
C ALA A 27 -19.12 -6.25 1.94
N THR A 28 -19.58 -7.32 2.53
CA THR A 28 -18.93 -8.07 3.62
C THR A 28 -17.73 -8.92 3.17
N THR A 29 -17.44 -9.02 1.89
CA THR A 29 -16.43 -9.96 1.36
C THR A 29 -15.36 -9.31 0.50
N LEU A 30 -15.29 -7.98 0.45
CA LEU A 30 -14.35 -7.28 -0.42
C LEU A 30 -13.14 -6.76 0.36
N LEU A 31 -11.96 -7.08 -0.16
CA LEU A 31 -10.74 -6.40 0.25
C LEU A 31 -10.78 -4.94 -0.23
N ARG A 32 -10.62 -4.01 0.69
CA ARG A 32 -10.62 -2.58 0.38
C ARG A 32 -9.31 -1.94 0.76
N SER A 33 -8.79 -1.14 -0.15
CA SER A 33 -7.62 -0.32 0.13
C SER A 33 -8.01 0.88 1.01
N LEU A 34 -7.23 1.10 2.06
CA LEU A 34 -7.36 2.30 2.88
C LEU A 34 -6.62 3.50 2.30
N TRP A 35 -5.78 3.29 1.28
CA TRP A 35 -4.96 4.34 0.71
C TRP A 35 -5.78 5.48 0.08
N PRO A 36 -6.76 5.22 -0.80
CA PRO A 36 -7.59 6.26 -1.39
C PRO A 36 -8.73 6.73 -0.48
N ALA A 37 -8.93 6.08 0.67
CA ALA A 37 -10.06 6.39 1.54
C ALA A 37 -10.03 7.85 1.99
N THR A 38 -11.15 8.54 1.83
CA THR A 38 -11.34 9.92 2.23
C THR A 38 -11.62 10.03 3.72
N GLY A 39 -11.37 11.20 4.28
CA GLY A 39 -11.54 11.49 5.70
C GLY A 39 -10.45 10.90 6.58
N GLY A 40 -10.02 11.68 7.57
CA GLY A 40 -9.03 11.27 8.56
C GLY A 40 -7.57 11.54 8.15
N VAL A 41 -6.68 10.87 8.82
CA VAL A 41 -5.23 11.02 8.70
C VAL A 41 -4.62 9.64 8.43
N PRO A 42 -3.70 9.53 7.50
CA PRO A 42 -3.31 10.50 6.47
C PRO A 42 -4.45 10.82 5.49
N ALA A 43 -4.33 11.92 4.78
CA ALA A 43 -5.31 12.28 3.74
C ALA A 43 -5.42 11.18 2.66
N ALA A 44 -6.43 11.25 1.81
CA ALA A 44 -6.60 10.30 0.72
C ALA A 44 -5.38 10.30 -0.21
N GLY A 45 -4.91 9.14 -0.56
CA GLY A 45 -3.90 8.97 -1.59
C GLY A 45 -4.45 9.27 -2.97
N VAL A 46 -3.58 9.69 -3.86
CA VAL A 46 -3.93 10.01 -5.24
C VAL A 46 -3.45 8.89 -6.15
N TYR A 47 -4.35 8.37 -6.97
CA TYR A 47 -3.98 7.41 -8.01
C TYR A 47 -3.20 8.10 -9.13
N ASN A 48 -2.21 7.41 -9.65
CA ASN A 48 -1.55 7.87 -10.85
C ASN A 48 -2.50 7.77 -12.05
N ALA A 49 -2.61 8.85 -12.80
CA ALA A 49 -3.47 8.92 -13.98
C ALA A 49 -2.80 8.37 -15.25
N THR A 50 -1.53 8.01 -15.16
CA THR A 50 -0.74 7.50 -16.30
C THR A 50 -0.27 6.08 -16.06
N ARG A 51 0.10 5.40 -17.14
CA ARG A 51 0.67 4.03 -17.09
C ARG A 51 2.15 4.01 -16.75
N ASP A 52 2.76 5.17 -16.55
CA ASP A 52 4.11 5.25 -16.03
C ASP A 52 4.11 4.97 -14.53
N GLY A 53 4.93 4.05 -14.11
CA GLY A 53 5.01 3.67 -12.71
C GLY A 53 5.63 4.77 -11.84
N VAL A 54 5.07 4.98 -10.66
CA VAL A 54 5.60 5.89 -9.64
C VAL A 54 6.11 5.08 -8.48
N VAL A 55 7.41 5.20 -8.21
CA VAL A 55 8.03 4.58 -7.02
C VAL A 55 7.60 5.32 -5.78
N LEU A 56 7.19 4.58 -4.78
CA LEU A 56 6.85 5.12 -3.47
C LEU A 56 8.06 5.06 -2.55
N SER A 57 8.46 6.21 -2.06
CA SER A 57 9.57 6.36 -1.12
C SER A 57 9.21 7.40 -0.06
N SER A 58 9.99 7.46 1.00
CA SER A 58 9.83 8.43 2.08
C SER A 58 9.89 9.88 1.61
N SER A 59 10.58 10.13 0.50
CA SER A 59 10.74 11.47 -0.11
C SER A 59 9.74 11.76 -1.22
N SER A 60 8.88 10.82 -1.60
CA SER A 60 7.99 11.02 -2.73
C SER A 60 6.76 11.87 -2.38
N ALA A 61 6.28 12.63 -3.33
CA ALA A 61 5.04 13.40 -3.18
C ALA A 61 3.80 12.49 -3.02
N GLN A 62 3.90 11.20 -3.34
CA GLN A 62 2.84 10.21 -3.25
C GLN A 62 2.70 9.57 -1.87
N ILE A 63 3.41 10.04 -0.86
CA ILE A 63 3.24 9.57 0.53
C ILE A 63 1.87 9.92 1.12
N THR A 64 1.14 10.85 0.50
CA THR A 64 -0.25 11.13 0.86
C THR A 64 -1.08 9.84 0.77
N GLY A 65 -1.83 9.55 1.82
CA GLY A 65 -2.60 8.30 1.92
C GLY A 65 -1.87 7.15 2.60
N GLN A 66 -0.56 7.22 2.75
CA GLN A 66 0.25 6.22 3.43
C GLN A 66 0.38 6.52 4.92
N ILE A 67 0.53 5.48 5.73
CA ILE A 67 0.99 5.61 7.10
C ILE A 67 2.51 5.82 7.01
N TYR A 68 2.92 7.07 7.22
CA TYR A 68 4.32 7.44 7.06
C TYR A 68 5.03 7.56 8.41
N PHE A 69 6.25 7.09 8.45
CA PHE A 69 7.21 7.38 9.52
C PHE A 69 8.58 7.67 8.89
N SER A 70 9.27 8.65 9.46
CA SER A 70 10.58 9.06 8.92
C SER A 70 11.63 7.98 9.16
N ASP A 71 12.53 7.84 8.19
CA ASP A 71 13.70 7.01 8.37
C ASP A 71 14.57 7.54 9.52
N PRO A 72 15.23 6.66 10.28
CA PRO A 72 16.19 7.07 11.28
C PRO A 72 17.42 7.68 10.60
N ALA A 73 18.13 8.57 11.30
CA ALA A 73 19.37 9.17 10.79
C ALA A 73 20.46 8.12 10.53
N SER A 74 20.41 6.98 11.19
CA SER A 74 21.27 5.82 10.97
C SER A 74 20.58 4.55 11.46
N GLY A 75 20.93 3.41 10.86
CA GLY A 75 20.33 2.11 11.17
C GLY A 75 18.97 1.90 10.47
N ASN A 76 18.20 0.95 10.96
CA ASN A 76 16.92 0.55 10.37
C ASN A 76 15.77 0.89 11.33
N ALA A 77 14.62 1.24 10.76
CA ALA A 77 13.37 1.32 11.49
C ALA A 77 12.62 0.00 11.39
N TYR A 78 11.98 -0.41 12.48
CA TYR A 78 11.19 -1.63 12.53
C TYR A 78 9.79 -1.32 13.03
N LEU A 79 8.79 -1.98 12.45
CA LEU A 79 7.43 -1.93 12.96
C LEU A 79 7.33 -2.81 14.21
N ALA A 80 7.23 -2.19 15.38
CA ALA A 80 7.10 -2.92 16.63
C ALA A 80 5.68 -3.44 16.85
N LYS A 81 4.67 -2.66 16.46
CA LYS A 81 3.26 -3.03 16.64
C LYS A 81 2.37 -2.29 15.66
N LEU A 82 1.41 -3.00 15.11
CA LEU A 82 0.27 -2.45 14.41
C LEU A 82 -1.00 -2.82 15.18
N SER A 83 -1.82 -1.84 15.48
CA SER A 83 -3.14 -2.06 16.08
C SER A 83 -4.16 -1.25 15.32
N ALA A 84 -5.31 -1.83 15.07
CA ALA A 84 -6.44 -1.12 14.47
C ALA A 84 -7.73 -1.48 15.20
N THR A 85 -8.56 -0.49 15.39
CA THR A 85 -9.89 -0.66 15.99
C THR A 85 -10.91 -0.17 14.97
N PRO A 86 -11.68 -1.05 14.37
CA PRO A 86 -12.73 -0.65 13.47
C PRO A 86 -13.92 -0.10 14.25
N LYS A 87 -14.63 0.83 13.64
CA LYS A 87 -15.96 1.25 14.11
C LYS A 87 -16.98 0.68 13.15
N PHE A 88 -17.69 -0.32 13.61
CA PHE A 88 -18.80 -0.93 12.87
C PHE A 88 -20.13 -0.33 13.27
N SER A 89 -21.10 -0.41 12.38
CA SER A 89 -22.51 -0.14 12.68
C SER A 89 -23.17 -1.26 13.47
N ASN A 90 -22.65 -2.49 13.32
CA ASN A 90 -23.17 -3.69 13.97
C ASN A 90 -22.07 -4.39 14.77
N SER A 91 -22.42 -4.94 15.92
CA SER A 91 -21.50 -5.61 16.84
C SER A 91 -21.03 -7.00 16.38
N SER A 92 -21.66 -7.56 15.34
CA SER A 92 -21.33 -8.88 14.81
C SER A 92 -20.34 -8.87 13.64
N GLU A 93 -19.88 -7.70 13.23
CA GLU A 93 -18.93 -7.59 12.14
C GLU A 93 -17.50 -7.83 12.61
N SER A 94 -16.73 -8.54 11.81
CA SER A 94 -15.28 -8.74 12.01
C SER A 94 -14.51 -8.17 10.83
N PHE A 95 -13.23 -7.85 11.04
CA PHE A 95 -12.38 -7.39 9.97
C PHE A 95 -10.99 -8.01 10.07
N GLY A 96 -10.33 -8.10 8.91
CA GLY A 96 -8.92 -8.38 8.81
C GLY A 96 -8.18 -7.15 8.27
N LEU A 97 -6.97 -6.93 8.71
CA LEU A 97 -6.09 -5.89 8.21
C LEU A 97 -4.87 -6.53 7.57
N LEU A 98 -4.62 -6.18 6.32
CA LEU A 98 -3.40 -6.55 5.61
C LEU A 98 -2.51 -5.32 5.50
N LEU A 99 -1.30 -5.42 6.05
CA LEU A 99 -0.28 -4.39 5.90
C LEU A 99 0.61 -4.74 4.72
N CYS A 100 0.72 -3.82 3.77
CA CYS A 100 1.57 -3.97 2.59
C CYS A 100 2.55 -2.81 2.49
N ASP A 101 3.80 -3.09 2.15
CA ASP A 101 4.71 -2.07 1.62
C ASP A 101 4.42 -1.90 0.13
N ARG A 102 3.93 -0.74 -0.24
CA ARG A 102 3.65 -0.42 -1.63
C ARG A 102 4.93 0.10 -2.28
N LEU A 103 5.57 -0.73 -3.10
CA LEU A 103 6.83 -0.37 -3.75
C LEU A 103 6.63 0.65 -4.87
N TRP A 104 5.62 0.44 -5.68
CA TRP A 104 5.22 1.35 -6.76
C TRP A 104 3.76 1.19 -7.13
N HIS A 105 3.24 2.13 -7.85
CA HIS A 105 1.93 2.04 -8.49
C HIS A 105 1.90 2.76 -9.84
N ASN A 106 0.96 2.39 -10.66
CA ASN A 106 0.56 3.10 -11.86
C ASN A 106 -0.95 3.09 -12.00
N GLY A 107 -1.47 3.73 -13.03
CA GLY A 107 -2.89 3.81 -13.30
C GLY A 107 -3.16 4.14 -14.76
N GLY A 108 -4.26 4.83 -15.05
CA GLY A 108 -4.59 5.25 -16.41
C GLY A 108 -4.99 4.11 -17.36
N TYR A 109 -5.38 2.95 -16.81
CA TYR A 109 -5.90 1.85 -17.62
C TYR A 109 -7.37 2.04 -17.94
N THR A 110 -7.72 1.73 -19.17
CA THR A 110 -9.10 1.75 -19.66
C THR A 110 -9.66 0.33 -19.63
N ILE A 111 -10.44 0.01 -18.62
CA ILE A 111 -10.97 -1.37 -18.40
C ILE A 111 -11.97 -1.82 -19.45
N THR A 112 -12.50 -0.91 -20.26
CA THR A 112 -13.39 -1.21 -21.39
C THR A 112 -12.64 -1.49 -22.70
N SER A 113 -11.31 -1.31 -22.71
CA SER A 113 -10.48 -1.60 -23.88
C SER A 113 -10.02 -3.05 -23.86
N THR A 114 -10.18 -3.74 -24.98
CA THR A 114 -9.64 -5.09 -25.21
C THR A 114 -8.22 -5.06 -25.79
N ALA A 115 -7.71 -3.89 -26.13
CA ALA A 115 -6.34 -3.73 -26.62
C ALA A 115 -5.34 -3.84 -25.46
N ALA A 116 -4.17 -4.40 -25.73
CA ALA A 116 -3.08 -4.44 -24.76
C ALA A 116 -2.68 -3.03 -24.33
N GLN A 117 -2.46 -2.85 -23.04
CA GLN A 117 -2.10 -1.57 -22.43
C GLN A 117 -0.80 -1.75 -21.66
N ASN A 118 0.31 -1.37 -22.28
CA ASN A 118 1.62 -1.51 -21.67
C ASN A 118 1.82 -0.51 -20.50
N SER A 119 2.52 -0.97 -19.49
CA SER A 119 2.99 -0.18 -18.36
C SER A 119 4.47 0.08 -18.48
N THR A 120 4.91 1.25 -18.07
CA THR A 120 6.32 1.50 -17.81
C THR A 120 6.60 1.15 -16.35
N THR A 121 7.40 0.13 -16.13
CA THR A 121 7.81 -0.25 -14.77
C THR A 121 9.05 0.56 -14.40
N PRO A 122 9.02 1.33 -13.30
CA PRO A 122 10.20 2.02 -12.81
C PRO A 122 11.20 1.01 -12.21
N ALA A 123 12.41 1.46 -11.96
CA ALA A 123 13.35 0.67 -11.17
C ALA A 123 12.75 0.38 -9.79
N TRP A 124 12.79 -0.87 -9.38
CA TRP A 124 12.27 -1.28 -8.08
C TRP A 124 13.10 -0.70 -6.94
N PRO A 125 12.50 -0.20 -5.89
CA PRO A 125 13.25 0.15 -4.70
C PRO A 125 13.82 -1.14 -4.04
N ALA A 126 15.00 -1.04 -3.46
CA ALA A 126 15.65 -2.17 -2.77
C ALA A 126 14.97 -2.50 -1.43
N ARG A 127 13.71 -2.88 -1.49
CA ARG A 127 12.84 -3.20 -0.36
C ARG A 127 11.97 -4.43 -0.62
N ASP A 128 12.39 -5.32 -1.49
CA ASP A 128 11.73 -6.62 -1.65
C ASP A 128 11.97 -7.52 -0.42
N ALA A 129 11.48 -8.74 -0.44
CA ALA A 129 11.59 -9.66 0.70
C ALA A 129 13.04 -9.93 1.15
N ASN A 130 14.00 -9.75 0.26
CA ASN A 130 15.42 -9.93 0.53
C ASN A 130 16.17 -8.59 0.71
N GLY A 131 15.47 -7.45 0.68
CA GLY A 131 16.10 -6.13 0.73
C GLY A 131 16.81 -5.76 -0.56
N THR A 132 16.44 -6.36 -1.67
CA THR A 132 17.00 -6.12 -3.01
C THR A 132 15.97 -5.49 -3.94
N ALA A 133 16.38 -5.22 -5.18
CA ALA A 133 15.50 -4.72 -6.24
C ALA A 133 15.17 -5.80 -7.28
N ASN A 134 15.28 -7.07 -6.92
CA ASN A 134 15.04 -8.19 -7.83
C ASN A 134 13.56 -8.59 -7.94
N GLY A 135 12.73 -8.10 -7.05
CA GLY A 135 11.30 -8.42 -7.00
C GLY A 135 10.95 -9.67 -6.20
N ASP A 136 11.86 -10.16 -5.36
CA ASP A 136 11.65 -11.34 -4.55
C ASP A 136 10.49 -11.14 -3.56
N GLY A 137 9.51 -12.04 -3.61
CA GLY A 137 8.33 -11.97 -2.74
C GLY A 137 7.37 -10.81 -3.01
N VAL A 138 7.57 -10.06 -4.10
CA VAL A 138 6.67 -8.98 -4.50
C VAL A 138 5.38 -9.56 -5.07
N VAL A 139 4.27 -8.99 -4.67
CA VAL A 139 2.93 -9.36 -5.13
C VAL A 139 2.36 -8.20 -5.94
N LEU A 140 1.82 -8.53 -7.11
CA LEU A 140 1.09 -7.58 -7.94
C LEU A 140 -0.38 -7.57 -7.52
N GLY A 141 -0.91 -6.40 -7.24
CA GLY A 141 -2.32 -6.18 -6.91
C GLY A 141 -3.00 -5.26 -7.91
N LEU A 142 -4.22 -5.59 -8.28
CA LEU A 142 -5.10 -4.70 -9.04
C LEU A 142 -6.01 -3.97 -8.06
N GLU A 143 -5.99 -2.65 -8.12
CA GLU A 143 -6.82 -1.80 -7.28
C GLU A 143 -7.82 -1.02 -8.13
N ILE A 144 -9.09 -1.14 -7.81
CA ILE A 144 -10.15 -0.44 -8.52
C ILE A 144 -10.26 0.98 -7.95
N SER A 145 -10.00 1.97 -8.79
CA SER A 145 -9.97 3.39 -8.40
C SER A 145 -11.29 4.14 -8.62
N ALA A 146 -12.20 3.54 -9.39
CA ALA A 146 -13.52 4.10 -9.65
C ALA A 146 -14.54 2.96 -9.76
N ASP A 147 -15.80 3.28 -9.51
CA ASP A 147 -16.87 2.29 -9.63
C ASP A 147 -16.90 1.72 -11.06
N VAL A 148 -16.92 0.42 -11.13
CA VAL A 148 -17.13 -0.32 -12.38
C VAL A 148 -18.62 -0.63 -12.50
N GLY A 149 -19.16 -0.53 -13.72
CA GLY A 149 -20.55 -0.90 -13.98
C GLY A 149 -20.81 -2.40 -13.75
N ALA A 150 -21.98 -2.86 -14.13
CA ALA A 150 -22.41 -4.26 -13.93
C ALA A 150 -21.66 -5.32 -14.75
N GLY A 151 -20.67 -4.90 -15.54
CA GLY A 151 -19.84 -5.82 -16.33
C GLY A 151 -18.91 -6.66 -15.46
N THR A 152 -18.55 -7.84 -15.95
CA THR A 152 -17.56 -8.75 -15.33
C THR A 152 -16.33 -8.87 -16.22
N PRO A 153 -15.50 -7.84 -16.34
CA PRO A 153 -14.33 -7.89 -17.22
C PRO A 153 -13.30 -8.88 -16.68
N THR A 154 -12.64 -9.57 -17.61
CA THR A 154 -11.45 -10.35 -17.28
C THR A 154 -10.23 -9.50 -17.55
N VAL A 155 -9.33 -9.43 -16.56
CA VAL A 155 -8.04 -8.75 -16.69
C VAL A 155 -6.96 -9.81 -16.78
N THR A 156 -6.14 -9.73 -17.82
CA THR A 156 -4.93 -10.54 -17.96
C THR A 156 -3.72 -9.64 -17.76
N ILE A 157 -2.78 -10.09 -16.97
CA ILE A 157 -1.55 -9.36 -16.68
C ILE A 157 -0.38 -10.25 -17.12
N ASP A 158 0.37 -9.78 -18.10
CA ASP A 158 1.62 -10.40 -18.53
C ASP A 158 2.78 -9.69 -17.81
N TYR A 159 3.65 -10.45 -17.19
CA TYR A 159 4.79 -9.92 -16.44
C TYR A 159 6.01 -10.84 -16.55
N THR A 160 7.18 -10.26 -16.40
CA THR A 160 8.43 -11.01 -16.25
C THR A 160 8.69 -11.20 -14.76
N ASN A 161 8.84 -12.44 -14.32
CA ASN A 161 9.15 -12.75 -12.93
C ASN A 161 10.66 -12.57 -12.62
N SER A 162 11.04 -12.79 -11.36
CA SER A 162 12.44 -12.66 -10.92
C SER A 162 13.41 -13.69 -11.55
N ALA A 163 12.88 -14.71 -12.19
CA ALA A 163 13.69 -15.72 -12.91
C ALA A 163 13.87 -15.43 -14.41
N GLY A 164 13.21 -14.39 -14.95
CA GLY A 164 13.26 -13.98 -16.36
C GLY A 164 12.17 -14.57 -17.23
#